data_23b9b6fbe64ac1f3c8125bbb22057896
#
_entry.id   23b9b6fbe64ac1f3c8125bbb22057896
#
_cell.length_a   1.000
_cell.length_b   1.000
_cell.length_c   1.000
_cell.angle_alpha   90.00
_cell.angle_beta   90.00
_cell.angle_gamma   90.00
#
_symmetry.space_group_name_H-M   'P 1'
#
loop_
_entity.id
_entity.type
_entity.pdbx_description
1 polymer ?
#
loop_
_entity_poly.entity_id
_entity_poly.type
_entity_poly.pdbx_seq_one_letter_code
_entity_poly.pdbx_strand_id
1 'polypeptide(L)'
;MLDKPVRGFPLREFEERLERAQKLMSTNDLAGILLMSEPEVRYFSGFNTQFWQSPTRPWFLFVPAEKKPIAVIPEIGAILMRSTWIDDIRTWSAPCPKDDGISLLQDLLDPFSKSKARLGIMKGHETVLRMPLRDYERLMSSLPGIELVDATDMIRH
;
A
#
# COMPACT_ATOMS: atom_id res chain seq x y z
N MET A 1 6.62 -24.53 -13.44
CA MET A 1 6.11 -23.32 -12.76
C MET A 1 5.60 -23.77 -11.40
N LEU A 2 6.23 -23.35 -10.31
CA LEU A 2 5.73 -23.72 -8.98
C LEU A 2 4.40 -22.99 -8.77
N ASP A 3 3.34 -23.72 -8.53
CA ASP A 3 2.04 -23.14 -8.18
C ASP A 3 2.22 -22.23 -6.95
N LYS A 4 1.79 -20.99 -7.07
CA LYS A 4 1.81 -20.06 -5.94
C LYS A 4 0.90 -20.63 -4.84
N PRO A 5 1.38 -20.73 -3.59
CA PRO A 5 0.56 -21.28 -2.51
C PRO A 5 -0.69 -20.43 -2.29
N VAL A 6 -1.80 -21.09 -2.01
CA VAL A 6 -3.05 -20.41 -1.63
C VAL A 6 -2.84 -19.67 -0.31
N ARG A 7 -3.08 -18.36 -0.29
CA ARG A 7 -2.91 -17.48 0.87
C ARG A 7 -4.22 -17.22 1.62
N GLY A 8 -4.90 -18.31 1.99
CA GLY A 8 -6.16 -18.27 2.71
C GLY A 8 -7.39 -18.13 1.80
N PHE A 9 -7.24 -17.55 0.62
CA PHE A 9 -8.31 -17.36 -0.37
C PHE A 9 -7.80 -17.66 -1.78
N PRO A 10 -8.67 -18.10 -2.70
CA PRO A 10 -8.32 -18.27 -4.11
C PRO A 10 -8.02 -16.90 -4.75
N LEU A 11 -7.24 -16.90 -5.84
CA LEU A 11 -6.89 -15.69 -6.60
C LEU A 11 -8.10 -14.82 -6.94
N ARG A 12 -9.18 -15.47 -7.39
CA ARG A 12 -10.43 -14.79 -7.76
C ARG A 12 -10.99 -13.90 -6.64
N GLU A 13 -10.86 -14.31 -5.38
CA GLU A 13 -11.32 -13.51 -4.24
C GLU A 13 -10.53 -12.20 -4.13
N PHE A 14 -9.21 -12.24 -4.34
CA PHE A 14 -8.39 -11.02 -4.32
C PHE A 14 -8.70 -10.10 -5.51
N GLU A 15 -8.95 -10.66 -6.67
CA GLU A 15 -9.38 -9.91 -7.87
C GLU A 15 -10.73 -9.21 -7.63
N GLU A 16 -11.71 -9.91 -7.08
CA GLU A 16 -13.02 -9.35 -6.73
C GLU A 16 -12.94 -8.24 -5.67
N ARG A 17 -12.03 -8.37 -4.67
CA ARG A 17 -11.78 -7.31 -3.68
C ARG A 17 -11.19 -6.07 -4.34
N LEU A 18 -10.24 -6.27 -5.25
CA LEU A 18 -9.64 -5.17 -6.00
C LEU A 18 -10.69 -4.46 -6.87
N GLU A 19 -11.50 -5.20 -7.62
CA GLU A 19 -12.55 -4.63 -8.47
C GLU A 19 -13.56 -3.81 -7.65
N ARG A 20 -14.00 -4.31 -6.51
CA ARG A 20 -14.89 -3.54 -5.60
C ARG A 20 -14.25 -2.24 -5.14
N ALA A 21 -12.99 -2.30 -4.70
CA ALA A 21 -12.26 -1.11 -4.25
C ALA A 21 -12.07 -0.11 -5.40
N GLN A 22 -11.71 -0.56 -6.60
CA GLN A 22 -11.53 0.30 -7.77
C GLN A 22 -12.84 0.97 -8.21
N LYS A 23 -13.95 0.27 -8.12
CA LYS A 23 -15.28 0.86 -8.35
C LYS A 23 -15.60 1.96 -7.34
N LEU A 24 -15.30 1.72 -6.06
CA LEU A 24 -15.48 2.73 -5.02
C LEU A 24 -14.54 3.93 -5.20
N MET A 25 -13.28 3.68 -5.59
CA MET A 25 -12.34 4.76 -5.93
C MET A 25 -12.86 5.63 -7.08
N SER A 26 -13.37 5.01 -8.14
CA SER A 26 -13.96 5.74 -9.27
C SER A 26 -15.13 6.63 -8.83
N THR A 27 -16.01 6.11 -7.95
CA THR A 27 -17.15 6.86 -7.41
C THR A 27 -16.72 8.06 -6.55
N ASN A 28 -15.58 7.93 -5.87
CA ASN A 28 -15.05 8.95 -4.93
C ASN A 28 -13.96 9.84 -5.56
N ASP A 29 -13.72 9.70 -6.85
CA ASP A 29 -12.67 10.44 -7.58
C ASP A 29 -11.27 10.26 -6.93
N LEU A 30 -10.91 9.00 -6.66
CA LEU A 30 -9.60 8.62 -6.13
C LEU A 30 -8.79 7.91 -7.20
N ALA A 31 -7.55 8.33 -7.38
CA ALA A 31 -6.60 7.68 -8.30
C ALA A 31 -5.90 6.45 -7.70
N GLY A 32 -6.01 6.27 -6.40
CA GLY A 32 -5.46 5.13 -5.68
C GLY A 32 -5.61 5.28 -4.17
N ILE A 33 -5.22 4.23 -3.45
CA ILE A 33 -5.22 4.19 -1.97
C ILE A 33 -3.86 3.68 -1.50
N LEU A 34 -3.26 4.40 -0.56
CA LEU A 34 -2.04 3.97 0.12
C LEU A 34 -2.39 3.29 1.45
N LEU A 35 -2.06 2.03 1.57
CA LEU A 35 -2.29 1.18 2.73
C LEU A 35 -0.97 0.83 3.42
N MET A 36 -0.96 0.77 4.75
CA MET A 36 0.25 0.49 5.51
C MET A 36 0.01 -0.29 6.80
N SER A 37 -1.21 -0.67 7.12
CA SER A 37 -1.51 -1.51 8.26
C SER A 37 -1.81 -2.96 7.86
N GLU A 38 -1.59 -3.88 8.79
CA GLU A 38 -1.69 -5.32 8.52
C GLU A 38 -3.05 -5.73 7.93
N PRO A 39 -4.21 -5.32 8.50
CA PRO A 39 -5.50 -5.77 8.01
C PRO A 39 -5.71 -5.45 6.53
N GLU A 40 -5.46 -4.21 6.14
CA GLU A 40 -5.70 -3.74 4.78
C GLU A 40 -4.70 -4.32 3.78
N VAL A 41 -3.40 -4.35 4.14
CA VAL A 41 -2.36 -4.95 3.28
C VAL A 41 -2.66 -6.44 3.07
N ARG A 42 -3.02 -7.17 4.13
CA ARG A 42 -3.39 -8.58 4.06
C ARG A 42 -4.65 -8.82 3.26
N TYR A 43 -5.65 -7.95 3.40
CA TYR A 43 -6.92 -8.04 2.67
C TYR A 43 -6.72 -8.02 1.15
N PHE A 44 -5.87 -7.13 0.65
CA PHE A 44 -5.63 -6.99 -0.79
C PHE A 44 -4.52 -7.91 -1.34
N SER A 45 -3.59 -8.36 -0.52
CA SER A 45 -2.42 -9.11 -1.01
C SER A 45 -2.36 -10.56 -0.56
N GLY A 46 -2.99 -10.91 0.57
CA GLY A 46 -2.77 -12.18 1.27
C GLY A 46 -1.42 -12.24 1.98
N PHE A 47 -0.67 -11.14 2.02
CA PHE A 47 0.62 -11.07 2.68
C PHE A 47 0.46 -11.15 4.18
N ASN A 48 1.02 -12.19 4.80
CA ASN A 48 0.99 -12.40 6.23
C ASN A 48 2.40 -12.73 6.72
N THR A 49 2.89 -11.98 7.70
CA THR A 49 4.22 -12.14 8.27
C THR A 49 4.22 -11.79 9.75
N GLN A 50 5.06 -12.49 10.53
CA GLN A 50 5.27 -12.14 11.94
C GLN A 50 5.94 -10.76 12.13
N PHE A 51 6.56 -10.19 11.09
CA PHE A 51 7.16 -8.86 11.16
C PHE A 51 6.15 -7.73 11.36
N TRP A 52 4.85 -8.00 11.21
CA TRP A 52 3.80 -7.08 11.62
C TRP A 52 3.83 -6.75 13.11
N GLN A 53 4.42 -7.61 13.94
CA GLN A 53 4.61 -7.37 15.37
C GLN A 53 5.56 -6.22 15.66
N SER A 54 6.45 -5.85 14.73
CA SER A 54 7.24 -4.62 14.82
C SER A 54 6.35 -3.40 14.57
N PRO A 55 6.09 -2.54 15.56
CA PRO A 55 5.11 -1.46 15.41
C PRO A 55 5.59 -0.33 14.49
N THR A 56 6.88 -0.23 14.25
CA THR A 56 7.51 0.93 13.60
C THR A 56 8.00 0.67 12.18
N ARG A 57 8.13 -0.60 11.77
CA ARG A 57 8.62 -0.93 10.43
C ARG A 57 7.53 -0.69 9.41
N PRO A 58 7.75 0.19 8.41
CA PRO A 58 6.75 0.46 7.38
C PRO A 58 6.64 -0.71 6.39
N TRP A 59 5.42 -0.94 5.93
CA TRP A 59 5.05 -1.88 4.88
C TRP A 59 3.98 -1.17 4.05
N PHE A 60 4.30 -0.82 2.81
CA PHE A 60 3.37 -0.08 1.98
C PHE A 60 2.75 -0.97 0.91
N LEU A 61 1.46 -0.84 0.71
CA LEU A 61 0.74 -1.37 -0.44
C LEU A 61 -0.04 -0.22 -1.09
N PHE A 62 0.30 0.10 -2.31
CA PHE A 62 -0.46 1.05 -3.10
C PHE A 62 -1.44 0.31 -4.00
N VAL A 63 -2.72 0.62 -3.86
CA VAL A 63 -3.80 0.07 -4.67
C VAL A 63 -4.24 1.15 -5.65
N PRO A 64 -3.80 1.13 -6.92
CA PRO A 64 -4.21 2.13 -7.91
C PRO A 64 -5.66 1.91 -8.34
N ALA A 65 -6.31 2.98 -8.82
CA ALA A 65 -7.67 2.91 -9.37
C ALA A 65 -7.76 2.03 -10.63
N GLU A 66 -6.62 1.80 -11.27
CA GLU A 66 -6.46 0.87 -12.39
C GLU A 66 -5.22 0.01 -12.14
N LYS A 67 -5.19 -1.22 -12.68
CA LYS A 67 -4.12 -2.21 -12.54
C LYS A 67 -4.08 -2.87 -11.15
N LYS A 68 -3.09 -3.76 -10.98
CA LYS A 68 -2.85 -4.51 -9.74
C LYS A 68 -2.19 -3.65 -8.66
N PRO A 69 -2.32 -4.05 -7.39
CA PRO A 69 -1.60 -3.41 -6.29
C PRO A 69 -0.08 -3.51 -6.44
N ILE A 70 0.62 -2.53 -5.90
CA ILE A 70 2.09 -2.42 -5.90
C ILE A 70 2.57 -2.41 -4.45
N ALA A 71 3.50 -3.31 -4.13
CA ALA A 71 4.10 -3.38 -2.81
C ALA A 71 5.42 -2.60 -2.75
N VAL A 72 5.59 -1.77 -1.72
CA VAL A 72 6.85 -1.11 -1.38
C VAL A 72 7.20 -1.54 0.04
N ILE A 73 8.16 -2.45 0.18
CA ILE A 73 8.38 -3.19 1.43
C ILE A 73 9.86 -3.40 1.73
N PRO A 74 10.24 -3.65 2.99
CA PRO A 74 11.59 -4.09 3.33
C PRO A 74 11.96 -5.38 2.59
N GLU A 75 13.22 -5.49 2.15
CA GLU A 75 13.73 -6.65 1.40
C GLU A 75 13.49 -7.98 2.13
N ILE A 76 13.50 -8.00 3.45
CA ILE A 76 13.23 -9.17 4.26
C ILE A 76 11.84 -9.79 3.98
N GLY A 77 10.87 -9.02 3.51
CA GLY A 77 9.54 -9.50 3.14
C GLY A 77 9.40 -9.92 1.68
N ALA A 78 10.42 -9.69 0.85
CA ALA A 78 10.32 -9.84 -0.60
C ALA A 78 9.95 -11.26 -1.05
N ILE A 79 10.60 -12.28 -0.48
CA ILE A 79 10.36 -13.69 -0.83
C ILE A 79 8.89 -14.05 -0.53
N LEU A 80 8.40 -13.64 0.63
CA LEU A 80 7.05 -13.92 1.06
C LEU A 80 6.01 -13.14 0.22
N MET A 81 6.28 -11.88 -0.11
CA MET A 81 5.40 -11.09 -0.97
C MET A 81 5.34 -11.68 -2.40
N ARG A 82 6.46 -12.15 -2.95
CA ARG A 82 6.50 -12.82 -4.27
C ARG A 82 5.69 -14.11 -4.32
N SER A 83 5.38 -14.73 -3.18
CA SER A 83 4.50 -15.90 -3.11
C SER A 83 3.01 -15.53 -3.10
N THR A 84 2.68 -14.25 -3.06
CA THR A 84 1.32 -13.74 -3.24
C THR A 84 1.01 -13.49 -4.73
N TRP A 85 -0.13 -12.92 -5.02
CA TRP A 85 -0.52 -12.57 -6.39
C TRP A 85 -0.01 -11.19 -6.85
N ILE A 86 0.70 -10.46 -5.98
CA ILE A 86 1.31 -9.15 -6.28
C ILE A 86 2.54 -9.35 -7.17
N ASP A 87 2.59 -8.62 -8.28
CA ASP A 87 3.66 -8.74 -9.29
C ASP A 87 4.70 -7.61 -9.16
N ASP A 88 4.28 -6.35 -8.94
CA ASP A 88 5.21 -5.22 -8.74
C ASP A 88 5.57 -5.10 -7.26
N ILE A 89 6.79 -5.49 -6.93
CA ILE A 89 7.32 -5.49 -5.56
C ILE A 89 8.63 -4.71 -5.56
N ARG A 90 8.62 -3.55 -4.93
CA ARG A 90 9.77 -2.67 -4.77
C ARG A 90 10.31 -2.79 -3.36
N THR A 91 11.62 -2.95 -3.22
CA THR A 91 12.22 -3.24 -1.92
C THR A 91 13.39 -2.33 -1.60
N TRP A 92 13.59 -2.10 -0.30
CA TRP A 92 14.79 -1.45 0.21
C TRP A 92 15.46 -2.35 1.26
N SER A 93 16.77 -2.16 1.44
CA SER A 93 17.53 -2.86 2.48
C SER A 93 17.23 -2.21 3.85
N ALA A 94 16.55 -2.91 4.73
CA ALA A 94 16.18 -2.43 6.06
C ALA A 94 17.05 -3.11 7.15
N PRO A 95 17.45 -2.37 8.21
CA PRO A 95 17.08 -0.98 8.49
C PRO A 95 17.85 0.04 7.65
N CYS A 96 17.19 1.10 7.22
CA CYS A 96 17.81 2.22 6.54
C CYS A 96 17.33 3.55 7.18
N PRO A 97 17.95 3.99 8.28
CA PRO A 97 17.47 5.14 9.07
C PRO A 97 17.33 6.46 8.29
N LYS A 98 18.02 6.56 7.16
CA LYS A 98 17.93 7.74 6.29
C LYS A 98 16.81 7.66 5.26
N ASP A 99 16.38 6.45 4.91
CA ASP A 99 15.38 6.24 3.86
C ASP A 99 14.74 4.83 3.94
N ASP A 100 13.84 4.63 4.88
CA ASP A 100 13.07 3.39 5.02
C ASP A 100 11.95 3.29 3.94
N GLY A 101 12.33 3.27 2.67
CA GLY A 101 11.44 3.10 1.54
C GLY A 101 10.74 4.37 1.04
N ILE A 102 11.03 5.52 1.62
CA ILE A 102 10.36 6.79 1.28
C ILE A 102 10.67 7.24 -0.14
N SER A 103 11.94 7.12 -0.58
CA SER A 103 12.30 7.47 -1.97
C SER A 103 11.58 6.57 -2.98
N LEU A 104 11.46 5.27 -2.72
CA LEU A 104 10.72 4.35 -3.58
C LEU A 104 9.22 4.70 -3.62
N LEU A 105 8.65 5.05 -2.48
CA LEU A 105 7.27 5.47 -2.41
C LEU A 105 7.05 6.82 -3.12
N GLN A 106 7.98 7.75 -2.99
CA GLN A 106 7.98 9.02 -3.71
C GLN A 106 8.01 8.78 -5.23
N ASP A 107 8.91 7.94 -5.73
CA ASP A 107 9.01 7.62 -7.17
C ASP A 107 7.72 6.98 -7.69
N LEU A 108 7.10 6.10 -6.90
CA LEU A 108 5.82 5.49 -7.23
C LEU A 108 4.69 6.53 -7.35
N LEU A 109 4.64 7.49 -6.43
CA LEU A 109 3.55 8.46 -6.32
C LEU A 109 3.77 9.76 -7.11
N ASP A 110 4.99 10.01 -7.62
CA ASP A 110 5.31 11.23 -8.38
C ASP A 110 4.39 11.49 -9.59
N PRO A 111 4.02 10.49 -10.42
CA PRO A 111 3.07 10.70 -11.49
C PRO A 111 1.70 11.20 -11.03
N PHE A 112 1.25 10.73 -9.85
CA PHE A 112 -0.01 11.16 -9.26
C PHE A 112 0.07 12.59 -8.71
N SER A 113 1.24 13.00 -8.18
CA SER A 113 1.48 14.38 -7.79
C SER A 113 1.47 15.32 -9.00
N LYS A 114 2.11 14.94 -10.09
CA LYS A 114 2.11 15.71 -11.35
C LYS A 114 0.72 15.89 -11.95
N SER A 115 -0.13 14.89 -11.82
CA SER A 115 -1.53 14.96 -12.28
C SER A 115 -2.48 15.61 -11.26
N LYS A 116 -1.98 16.04 -10.09
CA LYS A 116 -2.78 16.62 -8.99
C LYS A 116 -3.88 15.66 -8.52
N ALA A 117 -3.53 14.41 -8.35
CA ALA A 117 -4.47 13.37 -8.01
C ALA A 117 -4.90 13.41 -6.54
N ARG A 118 -6.10 12.88 -6.30
CA ARG A 118 -6.59 12.57 -4.95
C ARG A 118 -6.27 11.11 -4.64
N LEU A 119 -5.60 10.87 -3.52
CA LEU A 119 -5.28 9.53 -3.04
C LEU A 119 -5.93 9.27 -1.68
N GLY A 120 -6.50 8.09 -1.53
CA GLY A 120 -7.03 7.63 -0.26
C GLY A 120 -5.92 7.19 0.70
N ILE A 121 -6.14 7.42 1.97
CA ILE A 121 -5.31 6.91 3.06
C ILE A 121 -6.22 6.62 4.27
N MET A 122 -5.83 5.66 5.11
CA MET A 122 -6.54 5.36 6.35
C MET A 122 -6.15 6.40 7.40
N LYS A 123 -7.00 7.37 7.68
CA LYS A 123 -6.75 8.44 8.68
C LYS A 123 -7.92 8.73 9.62
N GLY A 124 -8.97 7.93 9.53
CA GLY A 124 -10.14 8.05 10.39
C GLY A 124 -9.97 7.37 11.74
N HIS A 125 -11.10 7.09 12.39
CA HIS A 125 -11.13 6.46 13.71
C HIS A 125 -10.47 5.07 13.72
N GLU A 126 -9.70 4.77 14.77
CA GLU A 126 -8.97 3.49 14.95
C GLU A 126 -8.04 3.14 13.78
N THR A 127 -7.41 4.14 13.19
CA THR A 127 -6.35 3.96 12.20
C THR A 127 -4.99 4.36 12.75
N VAL A 128 -3.93 3.91 12.11
CA VAL A 128 -2.55 4.23 12.50
C VAL A 128 -1.71 4.53 11.28
N LEU A 129 -0.87 5.56 11.40
CA LEU A 129 0.17 5.84 10.43
C LEU A 129 1.40 4.98 10.77
N ARG A 130 1.70 3.96 9.96
CA ARG A 130 2.87 3.09 10.16
C ARG A 130 4.10 3.59 9.43
N MET A 131 4.45 4.82 9.68
CA MET A 131 5.73 5.41 9.30
C MET A 131 6.09 6.51 10.30
N PRO A 132 7.37 6.87 10.47
CA PRO A 132 7.76 8.03 11.26
C PRO A 132 7.09 9.29 10.72
N LEU A 133 6.59 10.16 11.62
CA LEU A 133 5.94 11.42 11.22
C LEU A 133 6.86 12.27 10.33
N ARG A 134 8.15 12.33 10.64
CA ARG A 134 9.15 13.02 9.81
C ARG A 134 9.19 12.50 8.37
N ASP A 135 9.05 11.20 8.19
CA ASP A 135 9.08 10.58 6.86
C ASP A 135 7.78 10.87 6.10
N TYR A 136 6.65 10.91 6.80
CA TYR A 136 5.39 11.38 6.24
C TYR A 136 5.48 12.83 5.78
N GLU A 137 6.00 13.72 6.61
CA GLU A 137 6.19 15.14 6.28
C GLU A 137 7.12 15.32 5.07
N ARG A 138 8.24 14.58 5.03
CA ARG A 138 9.17 14.54 3.90
C ARG A 138 8.48 14.08 2.61
N LEU A 139 7.72 13.00 2.67
CA LEU A 139 6.97 12.46 1.53
C LEU A 139 5.99 13.50 1.00
N MET A 140 5.17 14.08 1.86
CA MET A 140 4.17 15.06 1.46
C MET A 140 4.78 16.35 0.91
N SER A 141 5.91 16.80 1.47
CA SER A 141 6.64 17.96 0.96
C SER A 141 7.20 17.72 -0.45
N SER A 142 7.56 16.47 -0.78
CA SER A 142 8.06 16.10 -2.10
C SER A 142 6.96 15.87 -3.15
N LEU A 143 5.71 15.72 -2.71
CA LEU A 143 4.55 15.42 -3.55
C LEU A 143 3.42 16.46 -3.39
N PRO A 144 3.69 17.75 -3.66
CA PRO A 144 2.76 18.83 -3.34
C PRO A 144 1.46 18.81 -4.16
N GLY A 145 1.40 18.04 -5.22
CA GLY A 145 0.19 17.89 -6.03
C GLY A 145 -0.79 16.84 -5.52
N ILE A 146 -0.42 16.03 -4.52
CA ILE A 146 -1.31 15.00 -3.97
C ILE A 146 -2.22 15.60 -2.90
N GLU A 147 -3.52 15.37 -3.04
CA GLU A 147 -4.50 15.56 -1.97
C GLU A 147 -4.75 14.21 -1.29
N LEU A 148 -4.44 14.09 0.01
CA LEU A 148 -4.77 12.90 0.80
C LEU A 148 -6.17 13.01 1.39
N VAL A 149 -7.01 12.04 1.04
CA VAL A 149 -8.42 11.93 1.44
C VAL A 149 -8.58 10.77 2.42
N ASP A 150 -9.48 10.90 3.38
CA ASP A 150 -9.82 9.79 4.27
C ASP A 150 -10.59 8.70 3.51
N ALA A 151 -10.00 7.52 3.42
CA ALA A 151 -10.60 6.35 2.78
C ALA A 151 -11.10 5.31 3.82
N THR A 152 -11.11 5.65 5.10
CA THR A 152 -11.41 4.69 6.17
C THR A 152 -12.77 4.03 6.00
N ASP A 153 -13.82 4.81 5.85
CA ASP A 153 -15.18 4.28 5.70
C ASP A 153 -15.35 3.52 4.38
N MET A 154 -14.72 4.00 3.31
CA MET A 154 -14.78 3.35 2.00
C MET A 154 -14.17 1.95 2.02
N ILE A 155 -13.12 1.73 2.82
CA ILE A 155 -12.43 0.44 2.91
C ILE A 155 -13.09 -0.52 3.90
N ARG A 156 -13.75 0.01 4.94
CA ARG A 156 -14.35 -0.81 6.01
C ARG A 156 -15.79 -1.21 5.77
N HIS A 157 -16.47 -0.59 4.82
CA HIS A 157 -17.88 -0.82 4.46
C HIS A 157 -18.05 -1.25 3.01
#